data_bf214ee193281e249b993d3a1be831eb
#
_entry.id   bf214ee193281e249b993d3a1be831eb
#
_cell.length_a   1.000
_cell.length_b   1.000
_cell.length_c   1.000
_cell.angle_alpha   90.00
_cell.angle_beta   90.00
_cell.angle_gamma   90.00
#
_symmetry.space_group_name_H-M   'P 1'
#
loop_
_entity.id
_entity.type
_entity.pdbx_description
1 polymer ?
#
loop_
_entity_poly.entity_id
_entity_poly.type
_entity_poly.pdbx_seq_one_letter_code
_entity_poly.pdbx_strand_id
1 'polypeptide(L)'
;MKSISWGRFLTHVAVLLSFVASAVAASAAERWPAEKANAWYAKQPWLAGANFAPSTAINQLEMWQADTFDAETIDRELAWAKDLGFNSMRVFLHDLLWKHDREGFVKRLDQFLEIADRHGIGVMFVLFDGVWDPHPKIGPQRAPKPHVHNSGWMQSPGAEILKDPGRHDELEDYVKGVIRRYRDDRRVHAWDLFNEPDNPNADAYGKVEISNKAEMALALLKKAFTWAREVNPSQPLTAGVWRSDWSRPERISEIEKYMLEESDVISFHSYSPLARVKRQVEALKRYGRPLLCTEYMARPAGSTFNPVLGYFKEERVAAYNWGFVSGKSQTIYPWETWKKTYTAEPKVWFHDIFRPDGTSFDKDEVAYIKKLTKGE
;
A
#
# COMPACT_ATOMS: atom_id res chain seq x y z
N MET A 1 -49.37 -23.66 -85.36
CA MET A 1 -49.15 -24.36 -84.08
C MET A 1 -47.98 -23.68 -83.42
N LYS A 2 -48.27 -22.85 -82.42
CA LYS A 2 -47.25 -22.00 -81.69
C LYS A 2 -47.08 -22.56 -80.33
N SER A 3 -45.88 -22.99 -79.95
CA SER A 3 -45.49 -23.42 -78.61
C SER A 3 -45.16 -22.20 -77.74
N ILE A 4 -45.76 -22.15 -76.57
CA ILE A 4 -45.54 -21.12 -75.56
C ILE A 4 -44.52 -21.66 -74.55
N SER A 5 -43.40 -20.92 -74.42
CA SER A 5 -42.34 -21.19 -73.45
C SER A 5 -42.62 -20.42 -72.12
N TRP A 6 -42.59 -21.16 -70.99
CA TRP A 6 -42.74 -20.60 -69.65
C TRP A 6 -41.34 -20.31 -69.09
N GLY A 7 -40.99 -19.03 -68.96
CA GLY A 7 -39.79 -18.62 -68.21
C GLY A 7 -40.05 -18.62 -66.72
N ARG A 8 -39.20 -19.32 -65.95
CA ARG A 8 -39.18 -19.27 -64.48
C ARG A 8 -38.38 -18.08 -63.97
N PHE A 9 -39.04 -17.14 -63.34
CA PHE A 9 -38.37 -16.10 -62.54
C PHE A 9 -37.96 -16.71 -61.19
N LEU A 10 -36.66 -16.78 -60.91
CA LEU A 10 -36.06 -17.02 -59.62
C LEU A 10 -35.80 -15.70 -58.94
N THR A 11 -36.61 -15.37 -57.94
CA THR A 11 -36.40 -14.25 -57.05
C THR A 11 -35.41 -14.63 -55.95
N HIS A 12 -34.21 -14.07 -55.99
CA HIS A 12 -33.24 -14.22 -54.88
C HIS A 12 -33.59 -13.19 -53.79
N VAL A 13 -34.08 -13.64 -52.65
CA VAL A 13 -34.22 -12.85 -51.45
C VAL A 13 -32.88 -12.91 -50.72
N ALA A 14 -32.12 -11.83 -50.77
CA ALA A 14 -30.92 -11.65 -49.96
C ALA A 14 -31.35 -11.20 -48.54
N VAL A 15 -31.24 -12.08 -47.55
CA VAL A 15 -31.42 -11.75 -46.13
C VAL A 15 -30.12 -11.14 -45.62
N LEU A 16 -30.10 -9.83 -45.48
CA LEU A 16 -29.03 -9.10 -44.77
C LEU A 16 -29.22 -9.31 -43.27
N LEU A 17 -28.43 -10.20 -42.67
CA LEU A 17 -28.25 -10.31 -41.23
C LEU A 17 -27.33 -9.19 -40.75
N SER A 18 -27.92 -8.11 -40.24
CA SER A 18 -27.18 -7.04 -39.54
C SER A 18 -26.78 -7.53 -38.15
N PHE A 19 -25.54 -7.93 -37.98
CA PHE A 19 -24.95 -8.11 -36.64
C PHE A 19 -24.78 -6.73 -36.00
N VAL A 20 -25.70 -6.37 -35.11
CA VAL A 20 -25.50 -5.26 -34.18
C VAL A 20 -24.56 -5.79 -33.08
N ALA A 21 -23.28 -5.55 -33.22
CA ALA A 21 -22.33 -5.73 -32.12
C ALA A 21 -22.61 -4.63 -31.07
N SER A 22 -23.44 -4.94 -30.10
CA SER A 22 -23.56 -4.11 -28.89
C SER A 22 -22.22 -4.15 -28.18
N ALA A 23 -21.39 -3.11 -28.35
CA ALA A 23 -20.27 -2.88 -27.45
C ALA A 23 -20.87 -2.57 -26.05
N VAL A 24 -20.94 -3.60 -25.21
CA VAL A 24 -21.16 -3.41 -23.80
C VAL A 24 -19.91 -2.68 -23.31
N ALA A 25 -20.00 -1.36 -23.13
CA ALA A 25 -19.00 -0.62 -22.38
C ALA A 25 -18.91 -1.32 -21.03
N ALA A 26 -17.78 -1.96 -20.74
CA ALA A 26 -17.55 -2.55 -19.43
C ALA A 26 -17.62 -1.39 -18.44
N SER A 27 -18.70 -1.31 -17.67
CA SER A 27 -18.79 -0.40 -16.53
C SER A 27 -17.61 -0.71 -15.62
N ALA A 28 -16.92 0.34 -15.15
CA ALA A 28 -15.88 0.15 -14.13
C ALA A 28 -16.46 -0.65 -12.98
N ALA A 29 -15.71 -1.62 -12.48
CA ALA A 29 -16.19 -2.45 -11.38
C ALA A 29 -16.48 -1.56 -10.17
N GLU A 30 -17.64 -1.75 -9.54
CA GLU A 30 -18.01 -1.03 -8.33
C GLU A 30 -17.17 -1.51 -7.13
N ARG A 31 -17.21 -0.73 -6.04
CA ARG A 31 -16.72 -1.16 -4.73
C ARG A 31 -17.25 -2.56 -4.40
N TRP A 32 -16.40 -3.44 -3.89
CA TRP A 32 -16.86 -4.76 -3.49
C TRP A 32 -18.02 -4.67 -2.47
N PRO A 33 -19.08 -5.49 -2.61
CA PRO A 33 -20.03 -5.69 -1.51
C PRO A 33 -19.30 -6.12 -0.24
N ALA A 34 -19.83 -5.74 0.92
CA ALA A 34 -19.22 -6.08 2.21
C ALA A 34 -19.07 -7.60 2.39
N GLU A 35 -20.03 -8.36 1.90
CA GLU A 35 -20.03 -9.82 1.91
C GLU A 35 -18.85 -10.40 1.12
N LYS A 36 -18.53 -9.83 -0.05
CA LYS A 36 -17.37 -10.25 -0.86
C LYS A 36 -16.06 -9.96 -0.13
N ALA A 37 -15.93 -8.77 0.46
CA ALA A 37 -14.73 -8.39 1.22
C ALA A 37 -14.53 -9.27 2.46
N ASN A 38 -15.59 -9.54 3.21
CA ASN A 38 -15.55 -10.41 4.37
C ASN A 38 -15.26 -11.87 3.97
N ALA A 39 -15.86 -12.38 2.88
CA ALA A 39 -15.58 -13.72 2.36
C ALA A 39 -14.13 -13.88 1.85
N TRP A 40 -13.56 -12.83 1.26
CA TRP A 40 -12.14 -12.79 0.91
C TRP A 40 -11.26 -12.88 2.16
N TYR A 41 -11.52 -12.04 3.17
CA TYR A 41 -10.71 -12.01 4.38
C TYR A 41 -10.83 -13.29 5.22
N ALA A 42 -12.01 -13.91 5.24
CA ALA A 42 -12.24 -15.16 5.94
C ALA A 42 -11.39 -16.33 5.42
N LYS A 43 -10.99 -16.27 4.14
CA LYS A 43 -10.10 -17.27 3.50
C LYS A 43 -8.62 -17.02 3.78
N GLN A 44 -8.26 -15.84 4.28
CA GLN A 44 -6.87 -15.53 4.63
C GLN A 44 -6.55 -16.10 6.02
N PRO A 45 -5.30 -16.51 6.29
CA PRO A 45 -4.83 -16.58 7.66
C PRO A 45 -4.94 -15.18 8.31
N TRP A 46 -4.76 -15.09 9.62
CA TRP A 46 -4.57 -13.76 10.21
C TRP A 46 -3.31 -13.12 9.62
N LEU A 47 -3.47 -12.00 8.92
CA LEU A 47 -2.37 -11.32 8.26
C LEU A 47 -1.57 -10.53 9.31
N ALA A 48 -0.31 -10.87 9.47
CA ALA A 48 0.64 -10.19 10.34
C ALA A 48 1.96 -9.97 9.60
N GLY A 49 2.53 -8.79 9.73
CA GLY A 49 3.75 -8.43 9.04
C GLY A 49 4.23 -7.02 9.36
N ALA A 50 5.00 -6.46 8.45
CA ALA A 50 5.58 -5.14 8.58
C ALA A 50 5.47 -4.35 7.27
N ASN A 51 5.65 -3.03 7.38
CA ASN A 51 6.02 -2.19 6.25
C ASN A 51 7.48 -2.48 5.92
N PHE A 52 7.76 -2.86 4.67
CA PHE A 52 9.06 -3.36 4.28
C PHE A 52 9.76 -2.47 3.25
N ALA A 53 10.95 -2.05 3.59
CA ALA A 53 12.02 -1.65 2.69
C ALA A 53 13.30 -2.31 3.21
N PRO A 54 14.18 -2.85 2.35
CA PRO A 54 15.41 -3.48 2.84
C PRO A 54 16.30 -2.46 3.54
N SER A 55 17.05 -2.90 4.54
CA SER A 55 17.92 -2.03 5.34
C SER A 55 18.95 -1.24 4.50
N THR A 56 19.24 -1.72 3.30
CA THR A 56 20.15 -1.09 2.33
C THR A 56 19.51 0.01 1.49
N ALA A 57 18.18 0.21 1.57
CA ALA A 57 17.48 1.26 0.84
C ALA A 57 17.01 2.39 1.77
N ILE A 58 17.20 3.64 1.33
CA ILE A 58 16.73 4.82 2.06
C ILE A 58 15.27 5.17 1.74
N ASN A 59 14.79 4.74 0.56
CA ASN A 59 13.44 5.02 0.06
C ASN A 59 13.04 4.03 -1.04
N GLN A 60 11.83 4.22 -1.57
CA GLN A 60 11.26 3.40 -2.62
C GLN A 60 12.09 3.42 -3.92
N LEU A 61 12.71 4.56 -4.26
CA LEU A 61 13.54 4.65 -5.48
C LEU A 61 14.81 3.82 -5.32
N GLU A 62 15.52 3.92 -4.19
CA GLU A 62 16.72 3.12 -3.95
C GLU A 62 16.39 1.62 -3.85
N MET A 63 15.23 1.27 -3.29
CA MET A 63 14.78 -0.12 -3.24
C MET A 63 14.59 -0.73 -4.64
N TRP A 64 14.10 0.06 -5.60
CA TRP A 64 13.61 -0.50 -6.86
C TRP A 64 14.43 -0.14 -8.11
N GLN A 65 15.41 0.77 -8.06
CA GLN A 65 16.29 1.07 -9.19
C GLN A 65 17.23 -0.10 -9.51
N ALA A 66 17.62 -0.24 -10.78
CA ALA A 66 18.40 -1.39 -11.27
C ALA A 66 19.78 -1.53 -10.60
N ASP A 67 20.44 -0.42 -10.34
CA ASP A 67 21.79 -0.35 -9.76
C ASP A 67 21.82 -0.45 -8.24
N THR A 68 20.64 -0.42 -7.58
CA THR A 68 20.53 -0.45 -6.12
C THR A 68 19.61 -1.55 -5.58
N PHE A 69 18.92 -2.29 -6.47
CA PHE A 69 18.08 -3.41 -6.10
C PHE A 69 18.89 -4.54 -5.47
N ASP A 70 18.70 -4.79 -4.19
CA ASP A 70 19.48 -5.71 -3.38
C ASP A 70 18.67 -6.97 -3.03
N ALA A 71 18.61 -7.92 -3.98
CA ALA A 71 17.87 -9.16 -3.82
C ALA A 71 18.39 -10.04 -2.67
N GLU A 72 19.71 -9.99 -2.38
CA GLU A 72 20.32 -10.77 -1.30
C GLU A 72 19.86 -10.27 0.07
N THR A 73 19.88 -8.96 0.29
CA THR A 73 19.36 -8.36 1.53
C THR A 73 17.85 -8.59 1.67
N ILE A 74 17.10 -8.44 0.59
CA ILE A 74 15.65 -8.72 0.59
C ILE A 74 15.38 -10.17 1.01
N ASP A 75 16.06 -11.14 0.43
CA ASP A 75 15.89 -12.57 0.75
C ASP A 75 16.21 -12.87 2.23
N ARG A 76 17.33 -12.34 2.71
CA ARG A 76 17.79 -12.50 4.09
C ARG A 76 16.78 -11.90 5.10
N GLU A 77 16.32 -10.69 4.85
CA GLU A 77 15.41 -10.00 5.76
C GLU A 77 14.00 -10.63 5.73
N LEU A 78 13.52 -11.08 4.57
CA LEU A 78 12.26 -11.83 4.49
C LEU A 78 12.36 -13.22 5.15
N ALA A 79 13.56 -13.85 5.19
CA ALA A 79 13.77 -15.03 6.01
C ALA A 79 13.58 -14.76 7.51
N TRP A 80 14.05 -13.60 8.01
CA TRP A 80 13.79 -13.19 9.41
C TRP A 80 12.31 -12.90 9.66
N ALA A 81 11.62 -12.33 8.68
CA ALA A 81 10.17 -12.13 8.77
C ALA A 81 9.40 -13.46 8.88
N LYS A 82 9.76 -14.43 8.05
CA LYS A 82 9.24 -15.81 8.15
C LYS A 82 9.52 -16.42 9.52
N ASP A 83 10.72 -16.20 10.08
CA ASP A 83 11.07 -16.72 11.40
C ASP A 83 10.24 -16.06 12.52
N LEU A 84 9.79 -14.83 12.35
CA LEU A 84 8.79 -14.20 13.21
C LEU A 84 7.36 -14.76 13.02
N GLY A 85 7.13 -15.55 11.98
CA GLY A 85 5.79 -16.00 11.58
C GLY A 85 4.98 -14.92 10.85
N PHE A 86 5.64 -13.89 10.32
CA PHE A 86 5.01 -12.93 9.43
C PHE A 86 4.66 -13.57 8.09
N ASN A 87 3.47 -13.28 7.58
CA ASN A 87 2.94 -13.87 6.36
C ASN A 87 2.50 -12.84 5.32
N SER A 88 2.69 -11.56 5.61
CA SER A 88 2.35 -10.48 4.69
C SER A 88 3.28 -9.29 4.90
N MET A 89 3.71 -8.63 3.81
CA MET A 89 4.47 -7.38 3.85
C MET A 89 3.73 -6.29 3.10
N ARG A 90 3.74 -5.07 3.63
CA ARG A 90 3.27 -3.87 2.93
C ARG A 90 4.47 -3.17 2.31
N VAL A 91 4.45 -2.97 0.98
CA VAL A 91 5.63 -2.56 0.21
C VAL A 91 5.28 -1.41 -0.72
N PHE A 92 6.09 -0.36 -0.66
CA PHE A 92 5.85 0.88 -1.39
C PHE A 92 6.48 0.85 -2.78
N LEU A 93 5.70 1.24 -3.78
CA LEU A 93 6.13 1.45 -5.16
C LEU A 93 6.37 2.94 -5.43
N HIS A 94 6.79 3.27 -6.67
CA HIS A 94 6.98 4.67 -7.06
C HIS A 94 6.72 4.85 -8.55
N ASP A 95 5.92 5.84 -8.94
CA ASP A 95 5.52 6.16 -10.31
C ASP A 95 6.70 6.44 -11.26
N LEU A 96 7.75 7.08 -10.76
CA LEU A 96 8.94 7.38 -11.57
C LEU A 96 9.65 6.14 -12.09
N LEU A 97 9.60 5.02 -11.36
CA LEU A 97 10.19 3.75 -11.83
C LEU A 97 9.44 3.21 -13.04
N TRP A 98 8.12 3.28 -13.02
CA TRP A 98 7.29 2.92 -14.17
C TRP A 98 7.54 3.81 -15.37
N LYS A 99 7.68 5.11 -15.13
CA LYS A 99 7.92 6.10 -16.17
C LYS A 99 9.29 5.95 -16.86
N HIS A 100 10.34 5.63 -16.07
CA HIS A 100 11.73 5.67 -16.54
C HIS A 100 12.34 4.31 -16.86
N ASP A 101 11.86 3.22 -16.24
CA ASP A 101 12.41 1.86 -16.41
C ASP A 101 11.31 0.80 -16.20
N ARG A 102 10.22 0.90 -16.93
CA ARG A 102 9.06 0.01 -16.80
C ARG A 102 9.42 -1.47 -16.83
N GLU A 103 10.15 -1.90 -17.85
CA GLU A 103 10.48 -3.32 -18.03
C GLU A 103 11.41 -3.84 -16.92
N GLY A 104 12.42 -3.06 -16.57
CA GLY A 104 13.32 -3.40 -15.48
C GLY A 104 12.60 -3.39 -14.13
N PHE A 105 11.74 -2.42 -13.89
CA PHE A 105 10.93 -2.35 -12.66
C PHE A 105 10.01 -3.56 -12.52
N VAL A 106 9.31 -3.96 -13.58
CA VAL A 106 8.47 -5.17 -13.58
C VAL A 106 9.29 -6.42 -13.28
N LYS A 107 10.48 -6.59 -13.88
CA LYS A 107 11.37 -7.71 -13.58
C LYS A 107 11.77 -7.77 -12.10
N ARG A 108 12.07 -6.62 -11.49
CA ARG A 108 12.41 -6.55 -10.06
C ARG A 108 11.20 -6.82 -9.15
N LEU A 109 10.00 -6.38 -9.54
CA LEU A 109 8.76 -6.76 -8.86
C LEU A 109 8.51 -8.26 -8.93
N ASP A 110 8.68 -8.89 -10.10
CA ASP A 110 8.56 -10.33 -10.27
C ASP A 110 9.56 -11.07 -9.36
N GLN A 111 10.82 -10.63 -9.34
CA GLN A 111 11.88 -11.22 -8.50
C GLN A 111 11.58 -11.03 -7.00
N PHE A 112 11.09 -9.86 -6.59
CA PHE A 112 10.68 -9.62 -5.21
C PHE A 112 9.53 -10.56 -4.78
N LEU A 113 8.51 -10.70 -5.62
CA LEU A 113 7.39 -11.60 -5.37
C LEU A 113 7.82 -13.08 -5.31
N GLU A 114 8.81 -13.48 -6.12
CA GLU A 114 9.40 -14.83 -6.06
C GLU A 114 10.13 -15.04 -4.73
N ILE A 115 10.90 -14.05 -4.28
CA ILE A 115 11.60 -14.11 -2.99
C ILE A 115 10.56 -14.20 -1.84
N ALA A 116 9.56 -13.34 -1.83
CA ALA A 116 8.54 -13.33 -0.81
C ALA A 116 7.73 -14.66 -0.76
N ASP A 117 7.34 -15.20 -1.92
CA ASP A 117 6.61 -16.47 -2.02
C ASP A 117 7.43 -17.67 -1.51
N ARG A 118 8.76 -17.71 -1.73
CA ARG A 118 9.65 -18.73 -1.12
C ARG A 118 9.62 -18.72 0.40
N HIS A 119 9.37 -17.56 1.00
CA HIS A 119 9.22 -17.42 2.45
C HIS A 119 7.78 -17.57 2.93
N GLY A 120 6.82 -17.81 2.03
CA GLY A 120 5.39 -17.90 2.38
C GLY A 120 4.78 -16.55 2.74
N ILE A 121 5.33 -15.46 2.21
CA ILE A 121 4.92 -14.08 2.49
C ILE A 121 4.21 -13.51 1.27
N GLY A 122 2.95 -13.10 1.44
CA GLY A 122 2.23 -12.33 0.44
C GLY A 122 2.49 -10.83 0.59
N VAL A 123 2.08 -10.04 -0.39
CA VAL A 123 2.44 -8.63 -0.48
C VAL A 123 1.22 -7.74 -0.65
N MET A 124 1.15 -6.67 0.14
CA MET A 124 0.27 -5.54 -0.09
C MET A 124 1.08 -4.41 -0.72
N PHE A 125 0.85 -4.11 -1.99
CA PHE A 125 1.54 -3.01 -2.64
C PHE A 125 0.88 -1.67 -2.39
N VAL A 126 1.69 -0.64 -2.09
CA VAL A 126 1.29 0.76 -1.99
C VAL A 126 1.69 1.48 -3.26
N LEU A 127 0.74 2.07 -3.98
CA LEU A 127 1.02 2.71 -5.28
C LEU A 127 1.52 4.13 -5.13
N PHE A 128 0.82 4.96 -4.34
CA PHE A 128 1.18 6.35 -4.08
C PHE A 128 1.46 6.59 -2.60
N ASP A 129 2.26 7.59 -2.31
CA ASP A 129 2.68 7.92 -0.96
C ASP A 129 2.73 9.44 -0.72
N GLY A 130 2.01 9.93 0.29
CA GLY A 130 1.98 11.33 0.68
C GLY A 130 3.11 11.76 1.63
N VAL A 131 4.08 10.90 1.94
CA VAL A 131 5.14 11.09 2.95
C VAL A 131 6.51 10.88 2.31
N TRP A 132 7.50 11.61 2.51
CA TRP A 132 7.93 12.81 3.20
C TRP A 132 8.33 13.89 2.20
N ASP A 133 9.49 13.69 1.46
CA ASP A 133 10.06 14.66 0.52
C ASP A 133 9.20 14.76 -0.75
N PRO A 134 8.62 15.94 -1.04
CA PRO A 134 7.72 16.12 -2.18
C PRO A 134 8.43 16.24 -3.53
N HIS A 135 9.77 16.16 -3.57
CA HIS A 135 10.57 16.36 -4.79
C HIS A 135 11.40 15.12 -5.17
N PRO A 136 10.76 13.96 -5.47
CA PRO A 136 11.47 12.74 -5.84
C PRO A 136 12.22 12.90 -7.16
N LYS A 137 13.37 12.21 -7.26
CA LYS A 137 14.20 12.16 -8.48
C LYS A 137 14.79 10.78 -8.65
N ILE A 138 14.77 10.27 -9.91
CA ILE A 138 15.51 9.07 -10.32
C ILE A 138 17.02 9.33 -10.22
N GLY A 139 17.78 8.27 -10.05
CA GLY A 139 19.23 8.26 -9.93
C GLY A 139 19.71 8.10 -8.48
N PRO A 140 20.98 8.38 -8.20
CA PRO A 140 21.55 8.21 -6.87
C PRO A 140 20.76 8.95 -5.79
N GLN A 141 20.34 8.23 -4.77
CA GLN A 141 19.63 8.81 -3.65
C GLN A 141 20.62 9.43 -2.65
N ARG A 142 20.19 10.50 -1.98
CA ARG A 142 21.02 11.14 -0.95
C ARG A 142 21.28 10.18 0.22
N ALA A 143 22.43 10.35 0.86
CA ALA A 143 22.68 9.68 2.14
C ALA A 143 21.66 10.12 3.21
N PRO A 144 21.30 9.24 4.17
CA PRO A 144 20.45 9.64 5.27
C PRO A 144 21.10 10.75 6.09
N LYS A 145 20.30 11.70 6.55
CA LYS A 145 20.76 12.66 7.57
C LYS A 145 21.03 11.88 8.86
N PRO A 146 22.26 11.90 9.40
CA PRO A 146 22.57 11.10 10.59
C PRO A 146 21.59 11.37 11.73
N HIS A 147 21.07 10.30 12.31
CA HIS A 147 20.16 10.33 13.47
C HIS A 147 18.79 11.01 13.20
N VAL A 148 18.37 11.16 11.94
CA VAL A 148 17.08 11.74 11.58
C VAL A 148 16.18 10.69 11.00
N HIS A 149 15.02 10.52 11.64
CA HIS A 149 13.97 9.58 11.23
C HIS A 149 13.58 9.75 9.77
N ASN A 150 13.70 8.68 9.00
CA ASN A 150 13.17 8.53 7.64
C ASN A 150 13.50 9.73 6.72
N SER A 151 14.70 10.26 6.85
CA SER A 151 15.09 11.55 6.27
C SER A 151 15.23 11.55 4.75
N GLY A 152 15.24 10.38 4.11
CA GLY A 152 15.36 10.24 2.67
C GLY A 152 14.13 9.68 1.97
N TRP A 153 13.04 9.44 2.69
CA TRP A 153 11.80 8.91 2.12
C TRP A 153 11.13 9.89 1.17
N MET A 154 10.59 9.41 0.06
CA MET A 154 10.09 10.24 -1.04
C MET A 154 8.58 10.06 -1.24
N GLN A 155 7.89 11.14 -1.59
CA GLN A 155 6.49 11.06 -2.04
C GLN A 155 6.38 10.45 -3.44
N SER A 156 5.27 9.77 -3.72
CA SER A 156 4.84 9.30 -5.01
C SER A 156 3.33 9.58 -5.18
N PRO A 157 2.90 10.38 -6.18
CA PRO A 157 3.74 11.19 -7.04
C PRO A 157 4.36 12.37 -6.29
N GLY A 158 5.39 12.99 -6.90
CA GLY A 158 5.94 14.23 -6.37
C GLY A 158 4.98 15.42 -6.51
N ALA A 159 5.25 16.49 -5.74
CA ALA A 159 4.42 17.69 -5.69
C ALA A 159 4.17 18.33 -7.06
N GLU A 160 5.09 18.20 -8.02
CA GLU A 160 4.95 18.79 -9.37
C GLU A 160 3.77 18.21 -10.15
N ILE A 161 3.45 16.93 -9.96
CA ILE A 161 2.27 16.30 -10.55
C ILE A 161 1.07 16.47 -9.63
N LEU A 162 1.25 16.23 -8.32
CA LEU A 162 0.16 16.23 -7.37
C LEU A 162 -0.59 17.57 -7.33
N LYS A 163 0.12 18.72 -7.43
CA LYS A 163 -0.49 20.06 -7.40
C LYS A 163 -1.32 20.43 -8.63
N ASP A 164 -1.23 19.67 -9.71
CA ASP A 164 -1.90 19.97 -10.98
C ASP A 164 -2.85 18.83 -11.39
N PRO A 165 -4.15 18.92 -11.08
CA PRO A 165 -5.14 17.91 -11.46
C PRO A 165 -5.21 17.63 -12.95
N GLY A 166 -4.81 18.58 -13.83
CA GLY A 166 -4.71 18.39 -15.26
C GLY A 166 -3.62 17.41 -15.69
N ARG A 167 -2.65 17.16 -14.81
CA ARG A 167 -1.55 16.22 -15.05
C ARG A 167 -1.75 14.86 -14.38
N HIS A 168 -2.76 14.69 -13.55
CA HIS A 168 -2.98 13.42 -12.85
C HIS A 168 -3.13 12.25 -13.84
N ASP A 169 -3.68 12.47 -15.04
CA ASP A 169 -3.84 11.41 -16.05
C ASP A 169 -2.50 10.85 -16.59
N GLU A 170 -1.38 11.54 -16.37
CA GLU A 170 -0.04 10.99 -16.64
C GLU A 170 0.25 9.72 -15.82
N LEU A 171 -0.48 9.51 -14.69
CA LEU A 171 -0.30 8.41 -13.75
C LEU A 171 -1.21 7.20 -14.05
N GLU A 172 -2.17 7.35 -14.97
CA GLU A 172 -3.15 6.28 -15.27
C GLU A 172 -2.47 4.98 -15.72
N ASP A 173 -1.50 5.10 -16.65
CA ASP A 173 -0.78 3.95 -17.18
C ASP A 173 0.05 3.22 -16.09
N TYR A 174 0.60 3.95 -15.13
CA TYR A 174 1.26 3.36 -13.96
C TYR A 174 0.28 2.55 -13.11
N VAL A 175 -0.81 3.15 -12.67
CA VAL A 175 -1.80 2.48 -11.81
C VAL A 175 -2.39 1.26 -12.51
N LYS A 176 -2.90 1.45 -13.73
CA LYS A 176 -3.51 0.36 -14.51
C LYS A 176 -2.50 -0.72 -14.90
N GLY A 177 -1.31 -0.32 -15.29
CA GLY A 177 -0.27 -1.22 -15.76
C GLY A 177 0.23 -2.15 -14.66
N VAL A 178 0.55 -1.59 -13.48
CA VAL A 178 0.98 -2.40 -12.32
C VAL A 178 -0.15 -3.32 -11.86
N ILE A 179 -1.35 -2.80 -11.63
CA ILE A 179 -2.48 -3.64 -11.18
C ILE A 179 -2.79 -4.72 -12.20
N ARG A 180 -2.85 -4.39 -13.51
CA ARG A 180 -3.15 -5.36 -14.58
C ARG A 180 -2.12 -6.50 -14.63
N ARG A 181 -0.85 -6.20 -14.40
CA ARG A 181 0.22 -7.20 -14.39
C ARG A 181 -0.01 -8.28 -13.33
N TYR A 182 -0.52 -7.89 -12.15
CA TYR A 182 -0.67 -8.77 -10.99
C TYR A 182 -2.12 -8.97 -10.55
N ARG A 183 -3.11 -8.63 -11.39
CA ARG A 183 -4.54 -8.61 -11.05
C ARG A 183 -5.10 -9.93 -10.51
N ASP A 184 -4.49 -11.06 -10.92
CA ASP A 184 -4.90 -12.41 -10.51
C ASP A 184 -3.76 -13.17 -9.81
N ASP A 185 -2.69 -12.46 -9.42
CA ASP A 185 -1.55 -13.06 -8.75
C ASP A 185 -1.83 -13.27 -7.27
N ARG A 186 -1.84 -14.55 -6.84
CA ARG A 186 -2.12 -14.92 -5.44
C ARG A 186 -1.09 -14.41 -4.43
N ARG A 187 0.11 -14.02 -4.89
CA ARG A 187 1.16 -13.46 -4.05
C ARG A 187 0.86 -12.02 -3.63
N VAL A 188 -0.04 -11.34 -4.35
CA VAL A 188 -0.51 -10.00 -4.01
C VAL A 188 -1.78 -10.11 -3.19
N HIS A 189 -1.75 -9.65 -1.94
CA HIS A 189 -2.88 -9.74 -1.02
C HIS A 189 -3.88 -8.59 -1.21
N ALA A 190 -3.39 -7.37 -1.40
CA ALA A 190 -4.23 -6.19 -1.54
C ALA A 190 -3.48 -5.05 -2.25
N TRP A 191 -4.20 -4.04 -2.70
CA TRP A 191 -3.68 -2.81 -3.29
C TRP A 191 -4.03 -1.64 -2.39
N ASP A 192 -3.02 -0.98 -1.82
CA ASP A 192 -3.15 0.29 -1.13
C ASP A 192 -2.87 1.42 -2.12
N LEU A 193 -3.91 2.15 -2.49
CA LEU A 193 -3.82 3.07 -3.61
C LEU A 193 -3.06 4.35 -3.25
N PHE A 194 -3.13 4.80 -1.97
CA PHE A 194 -2.44 6.01 -1.56
C PHE A 194 -2.21 6.03 -0.05
N ASN A 195 -0.95 5.96 0.36
CA ASN A 195 -0.55 6.11 1.74
C ASN A 195 -0.62 7.56 2.19
N GLU A 196 -1.33 7.83 3.30
CA GLU A 196 -1.42 9.15 3.96
C GLU A 196 -1.47 10.35 2.99
N PRO A 197 -2.40 10.36 2.04
CA PRO A 197 -2.38 11.30 0.90
C PRO A 197 -2.42 12.77 1.31
N ASP A 198 -3.06 13.09 2.45
CA ASP A 198 -3.20 14.45 2.99
C ASP A 198 -2.17 14.80 4.07
N ASN A 199 -1.10 14.00 4.22
CA ASN A 199 -0.07 14.29 5.22
C ASN A 199 0.63 15.62 4.91
N PRO A 200 0.53 16.63 5.77
CA PRO A 200 1.14 17.95 5.53
C PRO A 200 2.66 17.96 5.73
N ASN A 201 3.26 16.86 6.19
CA ASN A 201 4.69 16.74 6.49
C ASN A 201 5.25 17.90 7.31
N ALA A 202 4.43 18.44 8.22
CA ALA A 202 4.64 19.75 8.88
C ALA A 202 5.98 19.86 9.60
N ASP A 203 6.45 18.77 10.20
CA ASP A 203 7.66 18.75 11.00
C ASP A 203 8.95 18.63 10.16
N ALA A 204 8.84 18.12 8.93
CA ALA A 204 9.96 17.83 8.05
C ALA A 204 9.98 18.71 6.79
N TYR A 205 8.94 18.61 5.98
CA TYR A 205 8.86 19.24 4.66
C TYR A 205 7.72 20.25 4.51
N GLY A 206 6.99 20.58 5.59
CA GLY A 206 5.83 21.47 5.54
C GLY A 206 6.05 22.84 4.88
N LYS A 207 7.31 23.33 4.85
CA LYS A 207 7.65 24.61 4.18
C LYS A 207 7.69 24.51 2.64
N VAL A 208 7.87 23.30 2.11
CA VAL A 208 7.98 23.03 0.65
C VAL A 208 6.83 22.15 0.14
N GLU A 209 5.93 21.78 1.05
CA GLU A 209 4.72 21.02 0.73
C GLU A 209 3.67 21.90 0.05
N ILE A 210 2.81 21.31 -0.77
CA ILE A 210 1.72 22.04 -1.43
C ILE A 210 0.65 22.42 -0.40
N SER A 211 0.19 23.68 -0.46
CA SER A 211 -0.69 24.25 0.58
C SER A 211 -2.08 23.62 0.64
N ASN A 212 -2.61 23.17 -0.51
CA ASN A 212 -3.93 22.53 -0.67
C ASN A 212 -3.82 21.02 -0.91
N LYS A 213 -2.84 20.36 -0.28
CA LYS A 213 -2.53 18.95 -0.51
C LYS A 213 -3.73 18.03 -0.38
N ALA A 214 -4.54 18.18 0.66
CA ALA A 214 -5.70 17.32 0.90
C ALA A 214 -6.70 17.34 -0.27
N GLU A 215 -6.94 18.51 -0.88
CA GLU A 215 -7.81 18.67 -2.04
C GLU A 215 -7.20 18.00 -3.29
N MET A 216 -5.92 18.27 -3.56
CA MET A 216 -5.21 17.69 -4.71
C MET A 216 -5.07 16.18 -4.60
N ALA A 217 -4.76 15.70 -3.41
CA ALA A 217 -4.65 14.27 -3.12
C ALA A 217 -6.01 13.57 -3.25
N LEU A 218 -7.10 14.19 -2.80
CA LEU A 218 -8.45 13.65 -3.01
C LEU A 218 -8.79 13.54 -4.50
N ALA A 219 -8.44 14.56 -5.30
CA ALA A 219 -8.67 14.53 -6.74
C ALA A 219 -7.92 13.36 -7.41
N LEU A 220 -6.65 13.14 -7.05
CA LEU A 220 -5.87 12.01 -7.55
C LEU A 220 -6.41 10.67 -7.04
N LEU A 221 -6.77 10.58 -5.77
CA LEU A 221 -7.29 9.36 -5.15
C LEU A 221 -8.57 8.87 -5.83
N LYS A 222 -9.48 9.80 -6.18
CA LYS A 222 -10.69 9.50 -6.96
C LYS A 222 -10.35 8.86 -8.31
N LYS A 223 -9.39 9.41 -9.03
CA LYS A 223 -8.89 8.85 -10.29
C LYS A 223 -8.25 7.48 -10.06
N ALA A 224 -7.41 7.34 -9.05
CA ALA A 224 -6.71 6.08 -8.73
C ALA A 224 -7.69 4.92 -8.46
N PHE A 225 -8.75 5.16 -7.68
CA PHE A 225 -9.82 4.18 -7.49
C PHE A 225 -10.53 3.84 -8.80
N THR A 226 -10.88 4.84 -9.62
CA THR A 226 -11.51 4.61 -10.93
C THR A 226 -10.62 3.74 -11.81
N TRP A 227 -9.36 4.10 -11.99
CA TRP A 227 -8.41 3.33 -12.81
C TRP A 227 -8.19 1.91 -12.31
N ALA A 228 -8.07 1.73 -10.99
CA ALA A 228 -7.92 0.42 -10.39
C ALA A 228 -9.19 -0.45 -10.59
N ARG A 229 -10.38 0.14 -10.43
CA ARG A 229 -11.67 -0.52 -10.67
C ARG A 229 -11.84 -0.96 -12.13
N GLU A 230 -11.39 -0.16 -13.09
CA GLU A 230 -11.43 -0.53 -14.51
C GLU A 230 -10.55 -1.74 -14.83
N VAL A 231 -9.47 -1.96 -14.10
CA VAL A 231 -8.66 -3.19 -14.20
C VAL A 231 -9.38 -4.38 -13.56
N ASN A 232 -10.21 -4.15 -12.54
CA ASN A 232 -10.98 -5.15 -11.82
C ASN A 232 -10.11 -6.31 -11.26
N PRO A 233 -9.15 -6.03 -10.35
CA PRO A 233 -8.30 -7.06 -9.79
C PRO A 233 -9.09 -8.01 -8.87
N SER A 234 -8.56 -9.23 -8.71
CA SER A 234 -9.10 -10.23 -7.77
C SER A 234 -8.76 -9.91 -6.31
N GLN A 235 -7.87 -8.96 -6.08
CA GLN A 235 -7.49 -8.46 -4.76
C GLN A 235 -8.31 -7.22 -4.38
N PRO A 236 -8.54 -6.96 -3.08
CA PRO A 236 -9.24 -5.77 -2.63
C PRO A 236 -8.40 -4.51 -2.79
N LEU A 237 -9.10 -3.38 -2.99
CA LEU A 237 -8.52 -2.04 -3.01
C LEU A 237 -8.75 -1.36 -1.67
N THR A 238 -7.78 -0.55 -1.22
CA THR A 238 -7.89 0.27 -0.02
C THR A 238 -7.09 1.57 -0.14
N ALA A 239 -7.36 2.51 0.75
CA ALA A 239 -6.50 3.64 1.10
C ALA A 239 -6.70 3.95 2.59
N GLY A 240 -5.60 4.01 3.35
CA GLY A 240 -5.67 3.98 4.82
C GLY A 240 -5.95 5.33 5.46
N VAL A 241 -6.95 5.39 6.35
CA VAL A 241 -7.20 6.56 7.20
C VAL A 241 -6.22 6.62 8.37
N TRP A 242 -5.82 7.85 8.79
CA TRP A 242 -4.73 7.97 9.78
C TRP A 242 -4.88 9.09 10.82
N ARG A 243 -5.72 10.13 10.58
CA ARG A 243 -5.71 11.39 11.38
C ARG A 243 -6.85 11.54 12.35
N SER A 244 -8.08 11.28 11.88
CA SER A 244 -9.29 11.76 12.55
C SER A 244 -9.70 10.91 13.76
N ASP A 245 -10.61 11.43 14.53
CA ASP A 245 -11.38 10.65 15.51
C ASP A 245 -12.59 10.03 14.79
N TRP A 246 -12.40 8.82 14.28
CA TRP A 246 -13.42 8.12 13.47
C TRP A 246 -14.66 7.72 14.27
N SER A 247 -14.64 7.86 15.59
CA SER A 247 -15.84 7.70 16.43
C SER A 247 -16.83 8.85 16.25
N ARG A 248 -16.39 9.96 15.66
CA ARG A 248 -17.15 11.19 15.45
C ARG A 248 -17.27 11.52 13.97
N PRO A 249 -18.35 11.07 13.29
CA PRO A 249 -18.52 11.26 11.84
C PRO A 249 -18.35 12.70 11.37
N GLU A 250 -18.78 13.67 12.19
CA GLU A 250 -18.68 15.10 11.92
C GLU A 250 -17.24 15.66 11.92
N ARG A 251 -16.27 14.87 12.37
CA ARG A 251 -14.85 15.22 12.42
C ARG A 251 -14.01 14.52 11.37
N ILE A 252 -14.60 13.60 10.61
CA ILE A 252 -13.92 12.89 9.53
C ILE A 252 -13.76 13.86 8.36
N SER A 253 -12.53 14.05 7.88
CA SER A 253 -12.26 14.90 6.73
C SER A 253 -12.88 14.33 5.45
N GLU A 254 -13.08 15.17 4.42
CA GLU A 254 -13.66 14.73 3.15
C GLU A 254 -12.85 13.60 2.51
N ILE A 255 -11.52 13.71 2.54
CA ILE A 255 -10.65 12.66 1.98
C ILE A 255 -10.73 11.35 2.77
N GLU A 256 -10.74 11.39 4.12
CA GLU A 256 -10.90 10.18 4.93
C GLU A 256 -12.28 9.55 4.76
N LYS A 257 -13.34 10.39 4.61
CA LYS A 257 -14.67 9.88 4.29
C LYS A 257 -14.65 9.12 2.97
N TYR A 258 -14.04 9.69 1.94
CA TYR A 258 -13.88 9.04 0.64
C TYR A 258 -13.11 7.70 0.76
N MET A 259 -11.98 7.68 1.49
CA MET A 259 -11.22 6.44 1.73
C MET A 259 -12.08 5.36 2.38
N LEU A 260 -12.86 5.70 3.42
CA LEU A 260 -13.73 4.78 4.14
C LEU A 260 -14.90 4.29 3.28
N GLU A 261 -15.43 5.14 2.40
CA GLU A 261 -16.57 4.81 1.53
C GLU A 261 -16.17 4.02 0.29
N GLU A 262 -14.94 4.19 -0.24
CA GLU A 262 -14.51 3.54 -1.48
C GLU A 262 -13.65 2.28 -1.28
N SER A 263 -13.02 2.11 -0.13
CA SER A 263 -12.17 0.95 0.13
C SER A 263 -12.98 -0.35 0.27
N ASP A 264 -12.51 -1.42 -0.36
CA ASP A 264 -13.09 -2.76 -0.23
C ASP A 264 -12.89 -3.34 1.17
N VAL A 265 -11.69 -3.13 1.71
CA VAL A 265 -11.29 -3.41 3.10
C VAL A 265 -10.84 -2.12 3.75
N ILE A 266 -11.13 -1.91 5.02
CA ILE A 266 -10.76 -0.66 5.71
C ILE A 266 -9.35 -0.78 6.26
N SER A 267 -8.42 -0.01 5.71
CA SER A 267 -7.08 0.13 6.30
C SER A 267 -6.97 1.41 7.13
N PHE A 268 -6.14 1.37 8.16
CA PHE A 268 -5.94 2.51 9.07
C PHE A 268 -4.57 2.47 9.74
N HIS A 269 -4.12 3.64 10.22
CA HIS A 269 -2.89 3.77 11.00
C HIS A 269 -3.21 4.12 12.45
N SER A 270 -2.46 3.54 13.39
CA SER A 270 -2.60 3.85 14.81
C SER A 270 -1.32 3.68 15.60
N TYR A 271 -0.62 4.77 15.85
CA TYR A 271 0.54 4.80 16.73
C TYR A 271 0.16 5.15 18.18
N SER A 272 -0.90 4.54 18.67
CA SER A 272 -1.52 4.91 19.95
C SER A 272 -1.48 3.75 20.96
N PRO A 273 -1.58 4.04 22.27
CA PRO A 273 -1.77 3.01 23.30
C PRO A 273 -3.06 2.23 23.06
N LEU A 274 -3.10 0.98 23.56
CA LEU A 274 -4.18 0.02 23.37
C LEU A 274 -5.59 0.59 23.62
N ALA A 275 -5.76 1.41 24.65
CA ALA A 275 -7.08 1.98 24.97
C ALA A 275 -7.64 2.86 23.83
N ARG A 276 -6.77 3.58 23.09
CA ARG A 276 -7.18 4.35 21.94
C ARG A 276 -7.37 3.46 20.70
N VAL A 277 -6.48 2.49 20.49
CA VAL A 277 -6.62 1.49 19.42
C VAL A 277 -7.98 0.79 19.49
N LYS A 278 -8.40 0.35 20.68
CA LYS A 278 -9.72 -0.27 20.88
C LYS A 278 -10.86 0.62 20.43
N ARG A 279 -10.84 1.91 20.80
CA ARG A 279 -11.88 2.87 20.36
C ARG A 279 -11.87 3.08 18.84
N GLN A 280 -10.69 3.12 18.21
CA GLN A 280 -10.54 3.27 16.76
C GLN A 280 -11.08 2.04 16.02
N VAL A 281 -10.71 0.85 16.44
CA VAL A 281 -11.20 -0.41 15.86
C VAL A 281 -12.73 -0.49 15.99
N GLU A 282 -13.28 -0.21 17.16
CA GLU A 282 -14.73 -0.23 17.37
C GLU A 282 -15.46 0.79 16.49
N ALA A 283 -14.89 1.98 16.34
CA ALA A 283 -15.44 3.00 15.44
C ALA A 283 -15.43 2.56 13.96
N LEU A 284 -14.40 1.83 13.52
CA LEU A 284 -14.29 1.38 12.14
C LEU A 284 -15.12 0.11 11.84
N LYS A 285 -15.44 -0.71 12.82
CA LYS A 285 -16.32 -1.89 12.67
C LYS A 285 -17.71 -1.54 12.11
N ARG A 286 -18.18 -0.32 12.31
CA ARG A 286 -19.48 0.13 11.76
C ARG A 286 -19.59 0.07 10.24
N TYR A 287 -18.48 0.03 9.54
CA TYR A 287 -18.46 -0.11 8.08
C TYR A 287 -18.71 -1.55 7.62
N GLY A 288 -18.73 -2.55 8.54
CA GLY A 288 -19.05 -3.95 8.26
C GLY A 288 -18.04 -4.64 7.35
N ARG A 289 -16.79 -4.17 7.33
CA ARG A 289 -15.73 -4.64 6.43
C ARG A 289 -14.50 -5.13 7.21
N PRO A 290 -13.64 -5.98 6.63
CA PRO A 290 -12.37 -6.36 7.24
C PRO A 290 -11.54 -5.12 7.58
N LEU A 291 -10.86 -5.16 8.73
CA LEU A 291 -9.98 -4.09 9.21
C LEU A 291 -8.52 -4.52 9.09
N LEU A 292 -7.70 -3.62 8.55
CA LEU A 292 -6.26 -3.78 8.40
C LEU A 292 -5.56 -2.59 9.04
N CYS A 293 -4.85 -2.79 10.16
CA CYS A 293 -3.96 -1.77 10.70
C CYS A 293 -2.66 -1.79 9.91
N THR A 294 -2.55 -0.92 8.93
CA THR A 294 -1.43 -0.90 7.99
C THR A 294 -0.20 -0.18 8.51
N GLU A 295 -0.34 0.56 9.62
CA GLU A 295 0.78 1.08 10.39
C GLU A 295 0.45 1.16 11.88
N TYR A 296 1.34 0.62 12.68
CA TYR A 296 1.35 0.76 14.14
C TYR A 296 2.77 0.56 14.66
N MET A 297 2.96 0.60 15.96
CA MET A 297 4.19 0.39 16.68
C MET A 297 5.11 1.61 16.66
N ALA A 298 5.06 2.34 17.75
CA ALA A 298 5.99 3.41 18.11
C ALA A 298 6.16 3.37 19.62
N ARG A 299 7.22 2.74 20.12
CA ARG A 299 7.38 2.37 21.54
C ARG A 299 7.22 3.57 22.48
N PRO A 300 7.88 4.71 22.28
CA PRO A 300 7.70 5.87 23.15
C PRO A 300 6.30 6.49 23.14
N ALA A 301 5.50 6.23 22.08
CA ALA A 301 4.11 6.68 22.00
C ALA A 301 3.13 5.69 22.69
N GLY A 302 3.64 4.58 23.23
CA GLY A 302 2.83 3.55 23.89
C GLY A 302 2.12 2.60 22.93
N SER A 303 2.42 2.67 21.63
CA SER A 303 2.02 1.69 20.62
C SER A 303 3.10 0.61 20.54
N THR A 304 2.87 -0.53 21.16
CA THR A 304 3.85 -1.61 21.35
C THR A 304 3.27 -2.94 20.87
N PHE A 305 4.15 -3.92 20.57
CA PHE A 305 3.68 -5.26 20.21
C PHE A 305 2.81 -5.85 21.31
N ASN A 306 3.29 -5.87 22.55
CA ASN A 306 2.49 -6.25 23.70
C ASN A 306 1.95 -4.98 24.39
N PRO A 307 0.63 -4.73 24.42
CA PRO A 307 -0.47 -5.65 24.13
C PRO A 307 -1.18 -5.46 22.78
N VAL A 308 -0.77 -4.49 21.94
CA VAL A 308 -1.55 -4.06 20.76
C VAL A 308 -1.69 -5.17 19.73
N LEU A 309 -0.60 -5.91 19.43
CA LEU A 309 -0.63 -7.00 18.46
C LEU A 309 -1.54 -8.16 18.90
N GLY A 310 -1.54 -8.47 20.21
CA GLY A 310 -2.46 -9.47 20.79
C GLY A 310 -3.92 -9.10 20.57
N TYR A 311 -4.27 -7.83 20.81
CA TYR A 311 -5.62 -7.32 20.57
C TYR A 311 -5.98 -7.39 19.07
N PHE A 312 -5.07 -7.04 18.15
CA PHE A 312 -5.33 -7.17 16.72
C PHE A 312 -5.61 -8.62 16.32
N LYS A 313 -4.89 -9.59 16.91
CA LYS A 313 -5.16 -11.01 16.68
C LYS A 313 -6.55 -11.42 17.18
N GLU A 314 -6.92 -11.02 18.41
CA GLU A 314 -8.24 -11.31 19.02
C GLU A 314 -9.38 -10.77 18.15
N GLU A 315 -9.25 -9.53 17.65
CA GLU A 315 -10.25 -8.88 16.83
C GLU A 315 -10.15 -9.25 15.34
N ARG A 316 -9.20 -10.10 14.98
CA ARG A 316 -8.90 -10.48 13.59
C ARG A 316 -8.61 -9.27 12.70
N VAL A 317 -7.97 -8.24 13.23
CA VAL A 317 -7.45 -7.09 12.49
C VAL A 317 -6.09 -7.48 11.90
N ALA A 318 -5.88 -7.33 10.60
CA ALA A 318 -4.55 -7.49 10.02
C ALA A 318 -3.59 -6.44 10.58
N ALA A 319 -2.32 -6.79 10.79
CA ALA A 319 -1.39 -5.94 11.53
C ALA A 319 -0.04 -5.81 10.81
N TYR A 320 0.31 -4.58 10.41
CA TYR A 320 1.59 -4.26 9.77
C TYR A 320 2.30 -3.18 10.59
N ASN A 321 3.35 -3.55 11.32
CA ASN A 321 4.12 -2.55 12.04
C ASN A 321 4.97 -1.71 11.09
N TRP A 322 5.21 -0.44 11.44
CA TRP A 322 6.23 0.37 10.78
C TRP A 322 7.60 0.01 11.34
N GLY A 323 8.61 -0.09 10.44
CA GLY A 323 9.97 -0.49 10.79
C GLY A 323 10.14 -2.00 10.99
N PHE A 324 11.15 -2.57 10.33
CA PHE A 324 11.43 -3.99 10.43
C PHE A 324 12.92 -4.25 10.74
N VAL A 325 13.81 -3.87 9.82
CA VAL A 325 15.26 -3.93 10.02
C VAL A 325 15.83 -2.52 10.00
N SER A 326 16.58 -2.15 11.02
CA SER A 326 17.21 -0.85 11.07
C SER A 326 18.22 -0.68 9.94
N GLY A 327 18.23 0.48 9.29
CA GLY A 327 19.04 0.70 8.12
C GLY A 327 19.07 2.18 7.70
N LYS A 328 19.18 2.40 6.40
CA LYS A 328 19.26 3.76 5.85
C LYS A 328 18.00 4.61 6.13
N SER A 329 16.84 4.00 6.33
CA SER A 329 15.61 4.71 6.75
C SER A 329 15.71 5.32 8.14
N GLN A 330 16.57 4.78 9.03
CA GLN A 330 16.78 5.26 10.40
C GLN A 330 15.50 5.35 11.25
N THR A 331 14.58 4.42 11.08
CA THR A 331 13.29 4.38 11.76
C THR A 331 13.39 3.96 13.24
N ILE A 332 14.58 3.65 13.72
CA ILE A 332 14.89 3.54 15.17
C ILE A 332 14.78 4.89 15.91
N TYR A 333 14.95 6.00 15.18
CA TYR A 333 14.85 7.34 15.75
C TYR A 333 13.41 7.85 15.76
N PRO A 334 13.00 8.68 16.76
CA PRO A 334 11.64 9.23 16.80
C PRO A 334 11.43 10.37 15.80
N TRP A 335 10.17 10.66 15.49
CA TRP A 335 9.79 11.78 14.59
C TRP A 335 10.33 13.12 15.05
N GLU A 336 10.47 13.36 16.38
CA GLU A 336 11.00 14.62 16.92
C GLU A 336 12.44 14.94 16.46
N THR A 337 13.18 13.97 15.89
CA THR A 337 14.53 14.19 15.35
C THR A 337 14.58 15.17 14.17
N TRP A 338 13.45 15.46 13.55
CA TRP A 338 13.34 16.55 12.61
C TRP A 338 13.48 17.94 13.23
N LYS A 339 13.24 18.06 14.54
CA LYS A 339 13.31 19.32 15.33
C LYS A 339 14.37 19.29 16.41
N LYS A 340 14.74 18.11 16.90
CA LYS A 340 15.65 17.90 18.01
C LYS A 340 16.84 17.06 17.56
N THR A 341 18.06 17.55 17.83
CA THR A 341 19.29 16.85 17.47
C THR A 341 19.52 15.64 18.35
N TYR A 342 19.75 14.50 17.71
CA TYR A 342 20.22 13.27 18.33
C TYR A 342 21.66 13.02 17.88
N THR A 343 22.51 12.52 18.79
CA THR A 343 23.94 12.29 18.54
C THR A 343 24.34 10.83 18.75
N ALA A 344 23.40 9.99 19.16
CA ALA A 344 23.62 8.58 19.42
C ALA A 344 22.33 7.78 19.18
N GLU A 345 22.45 6.46 19.10
CA GLU A 345 21.34 5.53 19.07
C GLU A 345 20.43 5.74 20.30
N PRO A 346 19.08 5.81 20.11
CA PRO A 346 18.16 5.97 21.24
C PRO A 346 18.15 4.73 22.11
N LYS A 347 18.02 4.89 23.44
CA LYS A 347 17.92 3.77 24.38
C LYS A 347 16.69 2.90 24.12
N VAL A 348 15.60 3.51 23.65
CA VAL A 348 14.38 2.82 23.22
C VAL A 348 14.20 3.14 21.75
N TRP A 349 14.24 2.10 20.92
CA TRP A 349 14.00 2.24 19.49
C TRP A 349 12.56 2.63 19.19
N PHE A 350 12.40 3.48 18.19
CA PHE A 350 11.07 3.97 17.88
C PHE A 350 10.21 2.90 17.21
N HIS A 351 10.72 2.24 16.16
CA HIS A 351 9.97 1.25 15.39
C HIS A 351 10.66 -0.12 15.26
N ASP A 352 11.87 -0.19 14.70
CA ASP A 352 12.46 -1.40 14.14
C ASP A 352 12.55 -2.58 15.13
N ILE A 353 12.57 -3.80 14.59
CA ILE A 353 12.67 -5.06 15.34
C ILE A 353 14.11 -5.56 15.37
N PHE A 354 14.79 -5.53 14.22
CA PHE A 354 16.11 -6.11 14.04
C PHE A 354 17.19 -5.09 13.70
N ARG A 355 18.41 -5.44 14.06
CA ARG A 355 19.64 -4.83 13.51
C ARG A 355 19.95 -5.41 12.14
N PRO A 356 20.85 -4.80 11.33
CA PRO A 356 21.24 -5.31 10.02
C PRO A 356 21.91 -6.70 10.04
N ASP A 357 22.40 -7.13 11.20
CA ASP A 357 22.97 -8.46 11.42
C ASP A 357 21.94 -9.51 11.87
N GLY A 358 20.66 -9.13 11.98
CA GLY A 358 19.55 -9.99 12.42
C GLY A 358 19.39 -10.10 13.93
N THR A 359 20.22 -9.42 14.73
CA THR A 359 20.00 -9.39 16.17
C THR A 359 18.79 -8.51 16.51
N SER A 360 17.91 -9.01 17.39
CA SER A 360 16.73 -8.25 17.79
C SER A 360 17.08 -7.11 18.74
N PHE A 361 16.36 -6.00 18.64
CA PHE A 361 16.40 -4.93 19.63
C PHE A 361 15.90 -5.45 21.00
N ASP A 362 14.79 -6.16 21.01
CA ASP A 362 14.18 -6.73 22.22
C ASP A 362 13.77 -8.19 21.97
N LYS A 363 14.35 -9.11 22.76
CA LYS A 363 14.08 -10.55 22.64
C LYS A 363 12.69 -10.93 23.15
N ASP A 364 12.16 -10.20 24.15
CA ASP A 364 10.84 -10.48 24.71
C ASP A 364 9.73 -10.06 23.72
N GLU A 365 9.93 -8.96 22.97
CA GLU A 365 9.04 -8.60 21.86
C GLU A 365 9.04 -9.66 20.76
N VAL A 366 10.22 -10.15 20.35
CA VAL A 366 10.33 -11.23 19.35
C VAL A 366 9.62 -12.51 19.84
N ALA A 367 9.83 -12.90 21.09
CA ALA A 367 9.14 -14.04 21.68
C ALA A 367 7.62 -13.84 21.69
N TYR A 368 7.16 -12.64 22.04
CA TYR A 368 5.73 -12.30 22.03
C TYR A 368 5.13 -12.36 20.62
N ILE A 369 5.83 -11.82 19.60
CA ILE A 369 5.39 -11.90 18.21
C ILE A 369 5.25 -13.37 17.80
N LYS A 370 6.29 -14.20 18.01
CA LYS A 370 6.28 -15.64 17.65
C LYS A 370 5.16 -16.40 18.34
N LYS A 371 4.92 -16.13 19.62
CA LYS A 371 3.79 -16.71 20.35
C LYS A 371 2.45 -16.42 19.67
N LEU A 372 2.26 -15.22 19.16
CA LEU A 372 1.01 -14.85 18.50
C LEU A 372 0.90 -15.38 17.07
N THR A 373 1.97 -15.36 16.31
CA THR A 373 1.96 -15.71 14.88
C THR A 373 2.10 -17.21 14.64
N LYS A 374 2.92 -17.91 15.45
CA LYS A 374 3.26 -19.33 15.28
C LYS A 374 2.67 -20.22 16.37
N GLY A 375 2.29 -19.67 17.52
CA GLY A 375 1.82 -20.43 18.67
C GLY A 375 2.96 -21.04 19.51
N GLU A 376 4.17 -20.51 19.37
CA GLU A 376 5.39 -20.98 20.07
C GLU A 376 5.56 -20.33 21.45
#